data_395d5ddf1d14ca20a009321f0053b7fe
#
_entry.id   395d5ddf1d14ca20a009321f0053b7fe
#
_cell.length_a   1.000
_cell.length_b   1.000
_cell.length_c   1.000
_cell.angle_alpha   90.00
_cell.angle_beta   90.00
_cell.angle_gamma   90.00
#
_symmetry.space_group_name_H-M   'P 1'
#
loop_
_entity.id
_entity.type
_entity.pdbx_description
1 polymer ?
#
loop_
_entity_poly.entity_id
_entity_poly.type
_entity_poly.pdbx_seq_one_letter_code
_entity_poly.pdbx_strand_id
1 'polypeptide(L)'
;MKYGFCTGFASTPLWDIQGSMLARIRDAGFDYAELPVMSFADMEPCFFGSVLGGFRAPVACNLFPGRIPLVSWDLDLGVVRDYLDVALSRAVSLGIGKIVFGSGIARSYDASSMSFDVAMERLKEVVSSVVVPKACEYGVTILLEPLKRGECNLINTVEEGRSFVCDISSPWFLLMADIYHMNSNGESLSSLKASLGIVHHIHIAGLERSLEDTLRNPYILHALSLLKSCGYDETISFETCDGDMAAALEALKGII
;
A
#
# COMPACT_ATOMS: atom_id res chain seq x y z
N MET A 1 15.61 7.62 -4.63
CA MET A 1 14.48 6.65 -4.71
C MET A 1 14.95 5.23 -4.50
N LYS A 2 14.07 4.35 -3.95
CA LYS A 2 14.31 2.91 -3.86
C LYS A 2 13.18 2.18 -4.59
N TYR A 3 13.54 1.10 -5.26
CA TYR A 3 12.64 0.34 -6.13
C TYR A 3 12.31 -1.01 -5.54
N GLY A 4 11.03 -1.29 -5.42
CA GLY A 4 10.50 -2.55 -4.90
C GLY A 4 9.60 -3.29 -5.86
N PHE A 5 9.26 -4.49 -5.47
CA PHE A 5 8.29 -5.32 -6.16
C PHE A 5 7.32 -5.94 -5.15
N CYS A 6 6.01 -5.77 -5.38
CA CYS A 6 4.97 -6.36 -4.55
C CYS A 6 4.84 -7.86 -4.85
N THR A 7 4.90 -8.70 -3.82
CA THR A 7 4.96 -10.15 -3.98
C THR A 7 3.62 -10.82 -4.28
N GLY A 8 2.55 -10.07 -4.32
CA GLY A 8 1.27 -10.63 -4.74
C GLY A 8 0.04 -9.85 -4.33
N PHE A 9 -0.98 -10.05 -5.12
CA PHE A 9 -2.31 -9.46 -4.92
C PHE A 9 -3.14 -10.18 -3.86
N ALA A 10 -2.73 -11.38 -3.45
CA ALA A 10 -3.54 -12.26 -2.63
C ALA A 10 -2.79 -12.73 -1.40
N SER A 11 -3.55 -13.32 -0.51
CA SER A 11 -3.16 -14.03 0.70
C SER A 11 -2.24 -15.25 0.47
N THR A 12 -1.23 -15.10 -0.39
CA THR A 12 -0.20 -16.14 -0.55
C THR A 12 0.63 -16.17 0.73
N PRO A 13 0.65 -17.29 1.44
CA PRO A 13 1.45 -17.41 2.66
C PRO A 13 2.92 -17.11 2.37
N LEU A 14 3.60 -16.48 3.33
CA LEU A 14 4.98 -16.05 3.15
C LEU A 14 5.93 -17.23 2.81
N TRP A 15 5.68 -18.43 3.34
CA TRP A 15 6.46 -19.63 3.02
C TRP A 15 6.32 -20.08 1.55
N ASP A 16 5.20 -19.80 0.87
CA ASP A 16 5.00 -20.11 -0.55
C ASP A 16 5.69 -19.08 -1.46
N ILE A 17 5.89 -17.86 -0.96
CA ILE A 17 6.64 -16.80 -1.63
C ILE A 17 8.15 -17.10 -1.57
N GLN A 18 8.58 -17.87 -0.60
CA GLN A 18 9.95 -18.01 -0.11
C GLN A 18 10.98 -18.53 -1.12
N GLY A 19 10.63 -19.48 -1.96
CA GLY A 19 11.65 -20.19 -2.72
C GLY A 19 12.01 -19.56 -4.06
N SER A 20 11.08 -18.88 -4.71
CA SER A 20 11.26 -18.38 -6.06
C SER A 20 11.08 -16.86 -6.21
N MET A 21 10.02 -16.29 -5.64
CA MET A 21 9.67 -14.89 -5.89
C MET A 21 10.65 -13.91 -5.24
N LEU A 22 10.99 -14.08 -3.94
CA LEU A 22 11.95 -13.20 -3.25
C LEU A 22 13.34 -13.29 -3.87
N ALA A 23 13.78 -14.51 -4.26
CA ALA A 23 15.05 -14.70 -4.95
C ALA A 23 15.04 -13.99 -6.31
N ARG A 24 13.98 -14.11 -7.09
CA ARG A 24 13.82 -13.45 -8.38
C ARG A 24 13.83 -11.92 -8.27
N ILE A 25 13.12 -11.35 -7.29
CA ILE A 25 13.11 -9.90 -7.01
C ILE A 25 14.53 -9.43 -6.67
N ARG A 26 15.22 -10.12 -5.77
CA ARG A 26 16.60 -9.82 -5.40
C ARG A 26 17.55 -9.94 -6.60
N ASP A 27 17.48 -11.03 -7.34
CA ASP A 27 18.39 -11.34 -8.45
C ASP A 27 18.13 -10.40 -9.66
N ALA A 28 16.91 -9.87 -9.80
CA ALA A 28 16.58 -8.80 -10.74
C ALA A 28 17.16 -7.42 -10.33
N GLY A 29 17.67 -7.28 -9.10
CA GLY A 29 18.35 -6.06 -8.64
C GLY A 29 17.44 -5.03 -7.97
N PHE A 30 16.23 -5.41 -7.53
CA PHE A 30 15.39 -4.55 -6.72
C PHE A 30 15.99 -4.30 -5.34
N ASP A 31 15.69 -3.15 -4.76
CA ASP A 31 16.18 -2.78 -3.41
C ASP A 31 15.44 -3.53 -2.30
N TYR A 32 14.17 -3.92 -2.54
CA TYR A 32 13.31 -4.56 -1.55
C TYR A 32 12.14 -5.32 -2.19
N ALA A 33 11.55 -6.22 -1.40
CA ALA A 33 10.23 -6.80 -1.67
C ALA A 33 9.18 -6.10 -0.81
N GLU A 34 7.98 -5.90 -1.36
CA GLU A 34 6.81 -5.46 -0.62
C GLU A 34 5.89 -6.65 -0.36
N LEU A 35 5.53 -6.86 0.91
CA LEU A 35 4.81 -8.05 1.37
C LEU A 35 3.36 -7.72 1.70
N PRO A 36 2.36 -8.49 1.25
CA PRO A 36 1.02 -8.37 1.79
C PRO A 36 1.00 -8.71 3.29
N VAL A 37 0.36 -7.88 4.12
CA VAL A 37 0.22 -8.15 5.57
C VAL A 37 -0.39 -9.53 5.81
N MET A 38 -1.35 -9.93 5.00
CA MET A 38 -2.00 -11.25 5.06
C MET A 38 -1.02 -12.43 4.92
N SER A 39 0.14 -12.22 4.26
CA SER A 39 1.12 -13.30 4.05
C SER A 39 1.90 -13.66 5.32
N PHE A 40 1.99 -12.74 6.28
CA PHE A 40 2.76 -12.95 7.52
C PHE A 40 1.95 -12.76 8.81
N ALA A 41 0.74 -12.18 8.72
CA ALA A 41 -0.07 -11.90 9.91
C ALA A 41 -0.44 -13.15 10.73
N ASP A 42 -0.49 -14.32 10.11
CA ASP A 42 -0.78 -15.59 10.79
C ASP A 42 0.48 -16.47 11.01
N MET A 43 1.69 -15.96 10.66
CA MET A 43 2.96 -16.70 10.83
C MET A 43 3.59 -16.48 12.20
N GLU A 44 4.24 -17.51 12.71
CA GLU A 44 5.07 -17.40 13.92
C GLU A 44 6.38 -16.65 13.63
N PRO A 45 6.77 -15.66 14.45
CA PRO A 45 7.95 -14.81 14.22
C PRO A 45 9.27 -15.57 14.06
N CYS A 46 9.40 -16.77 14.64
CA CYS A 46 10.62 -17.57 14.53
C CYS A 46 10.97 -17.99 13.10
N PHE A 47 10.01 -17.94 12.17
CA PHE A 47 10.26 -18.26 10.77
C PHE A 47 10.72 -17.07 9.92
N PHE A 48 10.57 -15.81 10.41
CA PHE A 48 10.80 -14.62 9.60
C PHE A 48 12.22 -14.47 9.09
N GLY A 49 13.23 -14.77 9.93
CA GLY A 49 14.63 -14.65 9.53
C GLY A 49 15.02 -15.60 8.40
N SER A 50 14.45 -16.81 8.39
CA SER A 50 14.71 -17.79 7.32
C SER A 50 14.01 -17.44 6.02
N VAL A 51 12.85 -16.76 6.10
CA VAL A 51 12.03 -16.43 4.94
C VAL A 51 12.67 -15.35 4.09
N LEU A 52 13.06 -14.24 4.68
CA LEU A 52 13.65 -13.13 3.92
C LEU A 52 15.08 -13.42 3.46
N GLY A 53 15.80 -14.36 4.09
CA GLY A 53 17.16 -14.70 3.70
C GLY A 53 18.11 -13.50 3.68
N GLY A 54 17.86 -12.49 4.53
CA GLY A 54 18.60 -11.23 4.57
C GLY A 54 18.14 -10.17 3.54
N PHE A 55 17.14 -10.46 2.70
CA PHE A 55 16.56 -9.48 1.80
C PHE A 55 15.63 -8.52 2.57
N ARG A 56 15.49 -7.28 2.11
CA ARG A 56 14.72 -6.26 2.82
C ARG A 56 13.25 -6.28 2.41
N ALA A 57 12.36 -5.97 3.37
CA ALA A 57 10.94 -5.72 3.15
C ALA A 57 10.49 -4.50 4.00
N PRO A 58 10.89 -3.28 3.67
CA PRO A 58 10.57 -2.09 4.48
C PRO A 58 9.12 -1.63 4.35
N VAL A 59 8.40 -2.13 3.36
CA VAL A 59 7.00 -1.79 3.05
C VAL A 59 6.16 -3.06 2.99
N ALA A 60 4.94 -3.00 3.52
CA ALA A 60 3.91 -4.00 3.31
C ALA A 60 2.62 -3.37 2.77
N CYS A 61 1.77 -4.17 2.15
CA CYS A 61 0.47 -3.72 1.63
C CYS A 61 -0.70 -4.49 2.24
N ASN A 62 -1.93 -4.01 1.98
CA ASN A 62 -3.17 -4.66 2.40
C ASN A 62 -3.30 -4.83 3.92
N LEU A 63 -3.24 -3.70 4.67
CA LEU A 63 -3.26 -3.68 6.14
C LEU A 63 -4.39 -4.51 6.74
N PHE A 64 -5.64 -4.34 6.30
CA PHE A 64 -6.80 -5.04 6.87
C PHE A 64 -7.39 -6.07 5.91
N PRO A 65 -7.71 -7.27 6.41
CA PRO A 65 -8.50 -8.24 5.67
C PRO A 65 -9.97 -7.82 5.58
N GLY A 66 -10.66 -8.22 4.51
CA GLY A 66 -12.06 -7.89 4.31
C GLY A 66 -13.03 -8.41 5.39
N ARG A 67 -12.59 -9.36 6.24
CA ARG A 67 -13.38 -9.85 7.40
C ARG A 67 -13.46 -8.84 8.55
N ILE A 68 -12.71 -7.76 8.52
CA ILE A 68 -12.77 -6.66 9.49
C ILE A 68 -13.39 -5.44 8.81
N PRO A 69 -14.71 -5.30 8.78
CA PRO A 69 -15.40 -4.21 8.09
C PRO A 69 -15.34 -2.93 8.94
N LEU A 70 -14.36 -2.08 8.67
CA LEU A 70 -14.01 -0.88 9.45
C LEU A 70 -15.14 0.17 9.52
N VAL A 71 -16.10 0.10 8.59
CA VAL A 71 -17.20 1.07 8.46
C VAL A 71 -18.56 0.45 8.81
N SER A 72 -18.58 -0.74 9.41
CA SER A 72 -19.82 -1.40 9.87
C SER A 72 -20.40 -0.74 11.13
N TRP A 73 -21.75 -0.79 11.27
CA TRP A 73 -22.43 -0.38 12.50
C TRP A 73 -22.02 -1.20 13.72
N ASP A 74 -21.74 -2.48 13.52
CA ASP A 74 -21.45 -3.45 14.59
C ASP A 74 -19.93 -3.65 14.79
N LEU A 75 -19.09 -2.70 14.33
CA LEU A 75 -17.65 -2.81 14.50
C LEU A 75 -17.26 -2.75 15.98
N ASP A 76 -16.61 -3.81 16.45
CA ASP A 76 -15.91 -3.81 17.73
C ASP A 76 -14.47 -3.30 17.56
N LEU A 77 -14.18 -2.14 18.14
CA LEU A 77 -12.84 -1.56 18.13
C LEU A 77 -11.79 -2.41 18.85
N GLY A 78 -12.22 -3.31 19.75
CA GLY A 78 -11.36 -4.31 20.38
C GLY A 78 -10.76 -5.27 19.34
N VAL A 79 -11.62 -5.78 18.45
CA VAL A 79 -11.17 -6.66 17.34
C VAL A 79 -10.15 -5.96 16.44
N VAL A 80 -10.33 -4.67 16.18
CA VAL A 80 -9.38 -3.88 15.38
C VAL A 80 -8.03 -3.74 16.11
N ARG A 81 -8.06 -3.47 17.43
CA ARG A 81 -6.84 -3.37 18.26
C ARG A 81 -6.08 -4.69 18.29
N ASP A 82 -6.76 -5.77 18.61
CA ASP A 82 -6.14 -7.11 18.72
C ASP A 82 -5.50 -7.54 17.39
N TYR A 83 -6.18 -7.27 16.29
CA TYR A 83 -5.63 -7.52 14.96
C TYR A 83 -4.36 -6.70 14.69
N LEU A 84 -4.40 -5.38 14.98
CA LEU A 84 -3.25 -4.50 14.76
C LEU A 84 -2.07 -4.88 15.65
N ASP A 85 -2.30 -5.28 16.91
CA ASP A 85 -1.23 -5.74 17.80
C ASP A 85 -0.47 -6.92 17.19
N VAL A 86 -1.18 -7.88 16.62
CA VAL A 86 -0.57 -9.01 15.93
C VAL A 86 0.12 -8.58 14.63
N ALA A 87 -0.56 -7.86 13.77
CA ALA A 87 -0.05 -7.48 12.46
C ALA A 87 1.18 -6.57 12.55
N LEU A 88 1.13 -5.54 13.42
CA LEU A 88 2.21 -4.56 13.55
C LEU A 88 3.43 -5.14 14.28
N SER A 89 3.24 -5.96 15.33
CA SER A 89 4.36 -6.63 16.00
C SER A 89 5.14 -7.54 15.02
N ARG A 90 4.44 -8.25 14.15
CA ARG A 90 5.06 -9.10 13.12
C ARG A 90 5.73 -8.27 12.03
N ALA A 91 5.09 -7.18 11.59
CA ALA A 91 5.68 -6.25 10.64
C ALA A 91 7.02 -5.70 11.15
N VAL A 92 7.07 -5.24 12.40
CA VAL A 92 8.32 -4.77 13.05
C VAL A 92 9.38 -5.87 13.09
N SER A 93 9.00 -7.11 13.41
CA SER A 93 9.91 -8.25 13.44
C SER A 93 10.52 -8.59 12.07
N LEU A 94 9.83 -8.22 10.97
CA LEU A 94 10.30 -8.33 9.59
C LEU A 94 11.10 -7.09 9.12
N GLY A 95 11.21 -6.05 9.94
CA GLY A 95 11.84 -4.78 9.58
C GLY A 95 10.97 -3.88 8.70
N ILE A 96 9.65 -4.11 8.70
CA ILE A 96 8.66 -3.29 7.97
C ILE A 96 8.39 -2.03 8.78
N GLY A 97 8.61 -0.87 8.17
CA GLY A 97 8.35 0.44 8.79
C GLY A 97 7.19 1.22 8.15
N LYS A 98 6.68 0.77 7.00
CA LYS A 98 5.55 1.38 6.30
C LYS A 98 4.53 0.31 5.91
N ILE A 99 3.24 0.58 6.09
CA ILE A 99 2.18 -0.34 5.66
C ILE A 99 1.11 0.42 4.89
N VAL A 100 0.83 -0.03 3.67
CA VAL A 100 -0.20 0.53 2.80
C VAL A 100 -1.59 0.10 3.31
N PHE A 101 -2.44 1.07 3.52
CA PHE A 101 -3.84 0.92 3.88
C PHE A 101 -4.74 1.15 2.66
N GLY A 102 -4.68 0.22 1.70
CA GLY A 102 -5.65 0.08 0.62
C GLY A 102 -6.92 -0.58 1.13
N SER A 103 -6.88 -1.88 1.41
CA SER A 103 -7.93 -2.63 2.15
C SER A 103 -9.36 -2.32 1.69
N GLY A 104 -9.61 -2.31 0.36
CA GLY A 104 -10.85 -1.78 -0.22
C GLY A 104 -12.13 -2.38 0.36
N ILE A 105 -12.19 -3.72 0.50
CA ILE A 105 -13.35 -4.40 1.10
C ILE A 105 -13.57 -3.97 2.55
N ALA A 106 -12.50 -3.86 3.35
CA ALA A 106 -12.59 -3.48 4.75
C ALA A 106 -13.05 -2.03 4.95
N ARG A 107 -12.72 -1.12 4.01
CA ARG A 107 -13.11 0.29 4.03
C ARG A 107 -14.43 0.60 3.34
N SER A 108 -14.94 -0.30 2.52
CA SER A 108 -16.22 -0.08 1.83
C SER A 108 -17.39 -0.10 2.78
N TYR A 109 -18.39 0.74 2.51
CA TYR A 109 -19.63 0.79 3.27
C TYR A 109 -20.83 0.36 2.43
N ASP A 110 -21.89 -0.08 3.09
CA ASP A 110 -23.17 -0.40 2.47
C ASP A 110 -24.03 0.88 2.34
N ALA A 111 -24.13 1.41 1.12
CA ALA A 111 -24.89 2.61 0.82
C ALA A 111 -26.41 2.44 1.03
N SER A 112 -26.92 1.23 1.21
CA SER A 112 -28.34 1.00 1.56
C SER A 112 -28.62 1.22 3.05
N SER A 113 -27.62 1.12 3.90
CA SER A 113 -27.74 1.20 5.36
C SER A 113 -27.06 2.44 5.97
N MET A 114 -26.16 3.12 5.23
CA MET A 114 -25.34 4.22 5.72
C MET A 114 -25.13 5.29 4.66
N SER A 115 -25.15 6.57 5.04
CA SER A 115 -24.75 7.66 4.12
C SER A 115 -23.23 7.75 4.00
N PHE A 116 -22.75 8.38 2.90
CA PHE A 116 -21.33 8.65 2.67
C PHE A 116 -20.69 9.42 3.84
N ASP A 117 -21.32 10.50 4.30
CA ASP A 117 -20.78 11.32 5.39
C ASP A 117 -20.62 10.54 6.69
N VAL A 118 -21.61 9.73 7.04
CA VAL A 118 -21.54 8.86 8.22
C VAL A 118 -20.44 7.82 8.07
N ALA A 119 -20.28 7.23 6.88
CA ALA A 119 -19.22 6.27 6.60
C ALA A 119 -17.82 6.90 6.75
N MET A 120 -17.64 8.12 6.25
CA MET A 120 -16.38 8.87 6.38
C MET A 120 -16.05 9.20 7.84
N GLU A 121 -17.03 9.67 8.63
CA GLU A 121 -16.83 9.94 10.06
C GLU A 121 -16.47 8.68 10.85
N ARG A 122 -17.12 7.55 10.56
CA ARG A 122 -16.77 6.27 11.19
C ARG A 122 -15.36 5.81 10.83
N LEU A 123 -14.97 5.90 9.56
CA LEU A 123 -13.59 5.59 9.17
C LEU A 123 -12.59 6.49 9.89
N LYS A 124 -12.89 7.79 10.00
CA LYS A 124 -12.07 8.78 10.70
C LYS A 124 -11.95 8.45 12.20
N GLU A 125 -13.06 8.04 12.83
CA GLU A 125 -13.08 7.58 14.23
C GLU A 125 -12.16 6.37 14.44
N VAL A 126 -12.28 5.33 13.62
CA VAL A 126 -11.44 4.13 13.71
C VAL A 126 -9.96 4.47 13.51
N VAL A 127 -9.65 5.28 12.50
CA VAL A 127 -8.26 5.69 12.21
C VAL A 127 -7.69 6.49 13.37
N SER A 128 -8.42 7.49 13.87
CA SER A 128 -7.91 8.38 14.93
C SER A 128 -7.83 7.68 16.30
N SER A 129 -8.79 6.81 16.63
CA SER A 129 -8.89 6.21 17.97
C SER A 129 -8.14 4.88 18.11
N VAL A 130 -7.84 4.19 16.99
CA VAL A 130 -7.19 2.86 17.03
C VAL A 130 -5.98 2.79 16.13
N VAL A 131 -6.12 3.08 14.82
CA VAL A 131 -5.03 2.86 13.86
C VAL A 131 -3.82 3.73 14.17
N VAL A 132 -4.02 5.03 14.35
CA VAL A 132 -2.93 5.98 14.64
C VAL A 132 -2.24 5.70 15.98
N PRO A 133 -2.96 5.48 17.10
CA PRO A 133 -2.33 5.10 18.35
C PRO A 133 -1.49 3.82 18.25
N LYS A 134 -1.98 2.79 17.56
CA LYS A 134 -1.23 1.54 17.35
C LYS A 134 -0.04 1.74 16.42
N ALA A 135 -0.18 2.49 15.34
CA ALA A 135 0.93 2.86 14.47
C ALA A 135 2.06 3.57 15.24
N CYS A 136 1.71 4.52 16.10
CA CYS A 136 2.65 5.22 16.99
C CYS A 136 3.33 4.26 17.97
N GLU A 137 2.56 3.37 18.64
CA GLU A 137 3.06 2.40 19.61
C GLU A 137 4.13 1.48 19.01
N TYR A 138 3.91 1.01 17.79
CA TYR A 138 4.83 0.10 17.09
C TYR A 138 5.89 0.81 16.24
N GLY A 139 5.83 2.14 16.10
CA GLY A 139 6.75 2.90 15.26
C GLY A 139 6.61 2.60 13.76
N VAL A 140 5.40 2.26 13.31
CA VAL A 140 5.07 1.92 11.92
C VAL A 140 4.22 3.03 11.30
N THR A 141 4.58 3.51 10.13
CA THR A 141 3.77 4.50 9.40
C THR A 141 2.72 3.81 8.54
N ILE A 142 1.46 4.16 8.72
CA ILE A 142 0.37 3.70 7.88
C ILE A 142 0.18 4.67 6.72
N LEU A 143 0.11 4.16 5.49
CA LEU A 143 0.00 4.93 4.27
C LEU A 143 -1.37 4.70 3.63
N LEU A 144 -2.25 5.70 3.72
CA LEU A 144 -3.56 5.63 3.09
C LEU A 144 -3.43 5.57 1.58
N GLU A 145 -4.05 4.59 0.97
CA GLU A 145 -4.13 4.41 -0.47
C GLU A 145 -5.53 4.75 -0.99
N PRO A 146 -5.70 5.79 -1.78
CA PRO A 146 -6.92 6.01 -2.56
C PRO A 146 -7.09 4.93 -3.62
N LEU A 147 -8.25 4.25 -3.64
CA LEU A 147 -8.52 3.14 -4.54
C LEU A 147 -9.49 3.53 -5.66
N LYS A 148 -9.43 2.84 -6.79
CA LYS A 148 -10.43 3.04 -7.84
C LYS A 148 -11.84 2.68 -7.34
N ARG A 149 -12.85 3.35 -7.91
CA ARG A 149 -14.26 3.25 -7.48
C ARG A 149 -14.85 1.83 -7.54
N GLY A 150 -14.27 0.95 -8.35
CA GLY A 150 -14.69 -0.46 -8.40
C GLY A 150 -14.15 -1.33 -7.25
N GLU A 151 -13.18 -0.84 -6.48
CA GLU A 151 -12.55 -1.58 -5.37
C GLU A 151 -12.92 -1.02 -4.00
N CYS A 152 -13.25 0.27 -3.92
CA CYS A 152 -13.70 0.92 -2.70
C CYS A 152 -14.65 2.06 -3.05
N ASN A 153 -15.63 2.34 -2.20
CA ASN A 153 -16.55 3.47 -2.37
C ASN A 153 -16.28 4.64 -1.40
N LEU A 154 -15.13 4.60 -0.71
CA LEU A 154 -14.59 5.69 0.12
C LEU A 154 -13.16 6.01 -0.29
N ILE A 155 -12.87 7.31 -0.46
CA ILE A 155 -11.54 7.84 -0.77
C ILE A 155 -10.96 7.23 -2.06
N ASN A 156 -11.36 7.83 -3.18
CA ASN A 156 -11.05 7.33 -4.52
C ASN A 156 -10.04 8.17 -5.29
N THR A 157 -9.69 9.35 -4.81
CA THR A 157 -8.69 10.21 -5.45
C THR A 157 -7.58 10.59 -4.47
N VAL A 158 -6.41 10.92 -5.01
CA VAL A 158 -5.27 11.43 -4.21
C VAL A 158 -5.66 12.70 -3.46
N GLU A 159 -6.53 13.55 -4.03
CA GLU A 159 -7.02 14.75 -3.37
C GLU A 159 -7.93 14.41 -2.17
N GLU A 160 -8.86 13.46 -2.33
CA GLU A 160 -9.69 12.97 -1.21
C GLU A 160 -8.81 12.36 -0.10
N GLY A 161 -7.82 11.54 -0.49
CA GLY A 161 -6.85 10.96 0.44
C GLY A 161 -6.03 12.03 1.17
N ARG A 162 -5.56 13.06 0.47
CA ARG A 162 -4.85 14.20 1.05
C ARG A 162 -5.71 14.92 2.08
N SER A 163 -6.96 15.20 1.75
CA SER A 163 -7.89 15.85 2.70
C SER A 163 -8.07 15.02 3.95
N PHE A 164 -8.30 13.71 3.80
CA PHE A 164 -8.48 12.79 4.93
C PHE A 164 -7.24 12.71 5.82
N VAL A 165 -6.04 12.57 5.23
CA VAL A 165 -4.77 12.51 5.97
C VAL A 165 -4.49 13.84 6.70
N CYS A 166 -4.76 14.97 6.08
CA CYS A 166 -4.64 16.29 6.72
C CYS A 166 -5.60 16.44 7.91
N ASP A 167 -6.82 15.92 7.80
CA ASP A 167 -7.80 15.92 8.90
C ASP A 167 -7.35 15.05 10.09
N ILE A 168 -6.75 13.87 9.81
CA ILE A 168 -6.17 13.00 10.84
C ILE A 168 -4.96 13.66 11.52
N SER A 169 -4.17 14.42 10.76
CA SER A 169 -3.05 15.23 11.26
C SER A 169 -2.05 14.46 12.15
N SER A 170 -1.55 13.32 11.68
CA SER A 170 -0.61 12.47 12.42
C SER A 170 0.61 12.11 11.58
N PRO A 171 1.84 12.14 12.14
CA PRO A 171 3.04 11.66 11.43
C PRO A 171 3.05 10.15 11.21
N TRP A 172 2.15 9.41 11.86
CA TRP A 172 2.01 7.97 11.73
C TRP A 172 0.94 7.53 10.73
N PHE A 173 0.24 8.51 10.13
CA PHE A 173 -0.78 8.25 9.11
C PHE A 173 -0.63 9.24 7.96
N LEU A 174 -0.03 8.77 6.87
CA LEU A 174 0.35 9.58 5.73
C LEU A 174 -0.30 9.05 4.45
N LEU A 175 0.04 9.63 3.31
CA LEU A 175 -0.54 9.30 2.01
C LEU A 175 0.43 8.46 1.19
N MET A 176 -0.11 7.57 0.37
CA MET A 176 0.56 7.03 -0.81
C MET A 176 -0.28 7.30 -2.06
N ALA A 177 0.29 7.08 -3.23
CA ALA A 177 -0.44 7.12 -4.49
C ALA A 177 -0.17 5.85 -5.31
N ASP A 178 -1.24 5.20 -5.77
CA ASP A 178 -1.15 4.15 -6.77
C ASP A 178 -1.53 4.72 -8.15
N ILE A 179 -0.55 4.73 -9.05
CA ILE A 179 -0.72 5.28 -10.40
C ILE A 179 -1.72 4.45 -11.22
N TYR A 180 -1.89 3.16 -10.93
CA TYR A 180 -2.93 2.33 -11.52
C TYR A 180 -4.33 2.81 -11.14
N HIS A 181 -4.58 3.07 -9.85
CA HIS A 181 -5.88 3.55 -9.38
C HIS A 181 -6.18 4.96 -9.90
N MET A 182 -5.20 5.85 -9.90
CA MET A 182 -5.32 7.19 -10.49
C MET A 182 -5.69 7.12 -11.98
N ASN A 183 -4.97 6.31 -12.77
CA ASN A 183 -5.23 6.12 -14.19
C ASN A 183 -6.63 5.53 -14.43
N SER A 184 -7.00 4.50 -13.66
CA SER A 184 -8.31 3.84 -13.76
C SER A 184 -9.48 4.78 -13.45
N ASN A 185 -9.30 5.75 -12.57
CA ASN A 185 -10.28 6.78 -12.23
C ASN A 185 -10.23 7.99 -13.18
N GLY A 186 -9.28 8.07 -14.11
CA GLY A 186 -9.07 9.23 -14.97
C GLY A 186 -8.60 10.46 -14.19
N GLU A 187 -7.89 10.27 -13.06
CA GLU A 187 -7.45 11.37 -12.20
C GLU A 187 -6.31 12.16 -12.85
N SER A 188 -6.28 13.48 -12.64
CA SER A 188 -5.20 14.32 -13.14
C SER A 188 -3.92 14.15 -12.30
N LEU A 189 -2.76 14.14 -12.94
CA LEU A 189 -1.48 14.14 -12.24
C LEU A 189 -1.21 15.43 -11.44
N SER A 190 -2.05 16.47 -11.60
CA SER A 190 -1.98 17.68 -10.78
C SER A 190 -2.26 17.41 -9.29
N SER A 191 -3.14 16.45 -8.97
CA SER A 191 -3.43 16.05 -7.59
C SER A 191 -2.22 15.33 -6.96
N LEU A 192 -1.55 14.46 -7.71
CA LEU A 192 -0.28 13.84 -7.29
C LEU A 192 0.76 14.92 -7.00
N LYS A 193 0.98 15.85 -7.95
CA LYS A 193 1.95 16.95 -7.79
C LYS A 193 1.69 17.77 -6.53
N ALA A 194 0.44 18.13 -6.27
CA ALA A 194 0.04 18.91 -5.10
C ALA A 194 0.22 18.16 -3.77
N SER A 195 0.32 16.83 -3.82
CA SER A 195 0.38 15.96 -2.64
C SER A 195 1.77 15.39 -2.36
N LEU A 196 2.77 15.62 -3.22
CA LEU A 196 4.09 14.99 -3.12
C LEU A 196 4.79 15.23 -1.76
N GLY A 197 4.49 16.32 -1.07
CA GLY A 197 5.06 16.61 0.25
C GLY A 197 4.58 15.67 1.37
N ILE A 198 3.52 14.89 1.14
CA ILE A 198 2.94 13.94 2.09
C ILE A 198 2.75 12.53 1.49
N VAL A 199 3.19 12.32 0.26
CA VAL A 199 3.19 10.99 -0.41
C VAL A 199 4.51 10.30 -0.12
N HIS A 200 4.46 9.21 0.65
CA HIS A 200 5.65 8.49 1.12
C HIS A 200 5.84 7.12 0.49
N HIS A 201 5.01 6.77 -0.48
CA HIS A 201 5.13 5.56 -1.29
C HIS A 201 4.33 5.68 -2.58
N ILE A 202 4.79 5.01 -3.63
CA ILE A 202 4.12 4.95 -4.94
C ILE A 202 3.99 3.49 -5.37
N HIS A 203 2.79 3.11 -5.81
CA HIS A 203 2.59 1.91 -6.62
C HIS A 203 2.51 2.26 -8.09
N ILE A 204 3.08 1.41 -8.94
CA ILE A 204 2.96 1.50 -10.39
C ILE A 204 2.50 0.17 -10.98
N ALA A 205 1.44 0.25 -11.77
CA ALA A 205 0.97 -0.83 -12.61
C ALA A 205 0.21 -0.27 -13.82
N GLY A 206 0.35 -0.88 -14.98
CA GLY A 206 -0.50 -0.63 -16.12
C GLY A 206 -1.91 -1.20 -15.90
N LEU A 207 -2.85 -0.85 -16.77
CA LEU A 207 -4.26 -1.26 -16.63
C LEU A 207 -4.45 -2.79 -16.69
N GLU A 208 -3.57 -3.49 -17.38
CA GLU A 208 -3.52 -4.96 -17.44
C GLU A 208 -2.70 -5.60 -16.30
N ARG A 209 -2.12 -4.78 -15.43
CA ARG A 209 -1.24 -5.19 -14.34
C ARG A 209 -0.09 -6.09 -14.80
N SER A 210 0.38 -5.92 -16.04
CA SER A 210 1.59 -6.55 -16.56
C SER A 210 2.78 -5.57 -16.53
N LEU A 211 4.00 -6.09 -16.46
CA LEU A 211 5.22 -5.27 -16.53
C LEU A 211 5.34 -4.56 -17.88
N GLU A 212 4.94 -5.23 -18.96
CA GLU A 212 5.00 -4.67 -20.32
C GLU A 212 4.03 -3.49 -20.46
N ASP A 213 2.77 -3.63 -20.03
CA ASP A 213 1.79 -2.54 -20.07
C ASP A 213 2.23 -1.37 -19.15
N THR A 214 2.76 -1.67 -17.96
CA THR A 214 3.27 -0.65 -17.04
C THR A 214 4.30 0.25 -17.68
N LEU A 215 5.26 -0.31 -18.38
CA LEU A 215 6.37 0.43 -18.99
C LEU A 215 6.02 1.13 -20.30
N ARG A 216 4.87 0.80 -20.91
CA ARG A 216 4.39 1.43 -22.15
C ARG A 216 3.24 2.39 -21.93
N ASN A 217 2.64 2.40 -20.75
CA ASN A 217 1.48 3.21 -20.44
C ASN A 217 1.85 4.70 -20.36
N PRO A 218 1.31 5.58 -21.23
CA PRO A 218 1.69 6.98 -21.27
C PRO A 218 1.39 7.73 -19.96
N TYR A 219 0.31 7.39 -19.25
CA TYR A 219 -0.03 8.00 -17.98
C TYR A 219 1.03 7.72 -16.92
N ILE A 220 1.50 6.46 -16.84
CA ILE A 220 2.58 6.06 -15.91
C ILE A 220 3.89 6.76 -16.27
N LEU A 221 4.26 6.79 -17.55
CA LEU A 221 5.48 7.47 -18.00
C LEU A 221 5.46 8.96 -17.65
N HIS A 222 4.32 9.63 -17.79
CA HIS A 222 4.15 11.02 -17.36
C HIS A 222 4.23 11.17 -15.82
N ALA A 223 3.63 10.25 -15.07
CA ALA A 223 3.73 10.25 -13.61
C ALA A 223 5.19 10.09 -13.14
N LEU A 224 5.93 9.14 -13.71
CA LEU A 224 7.35 8.93 -13.41
C LEU A 224 8.20 10.17 -13.75
N SER A 225 7.97 10.79 -14.90
CA SER A 225 8.64 12.04 -15.28
C SER A 225 8.32 13.17 -14.30
N LEU A 226 7.07 13.27 -13.84
CA LEU A 226 6.66 14.22 -12.81
C LEU A 226 7.40 13.98 -11.50
N LEU A 227 7.44 12.74 -11.00
CA LEU A 227 8.13 12.36 -9.76
C LEU A 227 9.61 12.77 -9.83
N LYS A 228 10.29 12.45 -10.93
CA LYS A 228 11.68 12.86 -11.20
C LYS A 228 11.85 14.39 -11.15
N SER A 229 11.01 15.11 -11.87
CA SER A 229 11.10 16.58 -11.98
C SER A 229 10.83 17.31 -10.67
N CYS A 230 10.06 16.68 -9.77
CA CYS A 230 9.76 17.21 -8.43
C CYS A 230 10.75 16.73 -7.36
N GLY A 231 11.75 15.94 -7.70
CA GLY A 231 12.75 15.44 -6.75
C GLY A 231 12.19 14.43 -5.73
N TYR A 232 11.17 13.65 -6.11
CA TYR A 232 10.64 12.58 -5.25
C TYR A 232 11.75 11.55 -4.95
N ASP A 233 11.99 11.25 -3.68
CA ASP A 233 13.11 10.39 -3.23
C ASP A 233 12.68 9.32 -2.20
N GLU A 234 11.43 8.90 -2.27
CA GLU A 234 10.89 7.84 -1.42
C GLU A 234 10.90 6.47 -2.15
N THR A 235 9.98 5.59 -1.81
CA THR A 235 9.87 4.23 -2.34
C THR A 235 8.86 4.12 -3.48
N ILE A 236 9.19 3.34 -4.51
CA ILE A 236 8.28 2.98 -5.62
C ILE A 236 8.26 1.46 -5.74
N SER A 237 7.08 0.84 -5.77
CA SER A 237 6.92 -0.59 -6.03
C SER A 237 6.14 -0.86 -7.30
N PHE A 238 6.61 -1.84 -8.07
CA PHE A 238 5.75 -2.48 -9.07
C PHE A 238 4.70 -3.34 -8.35
N GLU A 239 3.43 -3.07 -8.62
CA GLU A 239 2.31 -3.89 -8.16
C GLU A 239 1.66 -4.61 -9.35
N THR A 240 2.41 -5.51 -9.96
CA THR A 240 2.05 -6.19 -11.22
C THR A 240 2.15 -7.70 -11.08
N CYS A 241 1.57 -8.39 -12.06
CA CYS A 241 1.86 -9.80 -12.29
C CYS A 241 3.34 -9.98 -12.65
N ASP A 242 3.79 -11.20 -12.53
CA ASP A 242 5.15 -11.63 -12.83
C ASP A 242 5.54 -11.41 -14.31
N GLY A 243 6.85 -11.31 -14.58
CA GLY A 243 7.40 -11.09 -15.90
C GLY A 243 8.92 -10.95 -15.87
N ASP A 244 9.50 -10.27 -16.86
CA ASP A 244 10.93 -9.93 -16.88
C ASP A 244 11.21 -8.74 -15.97
N MET A 245 11.39 -9.04 -14.68
CA MET A 245 11.62 -8.07 -13.63
C MET A 245 12.92 -7.27 -13.83
N ALA A 246 13.98 -7.90 -14.35
CA ALA A 246 15.26 -7.23 -14.55
C ALA A 246 15.15 -6.17 -15.66
N ALA A 247 14.56 -6.54 -16.79
CA ALA A 247 14.32 -5.60 -17.88
C ALA A 247 13.39 -4.45 -17.46
N ALA A 248 12.37 -4.75 -16.65
CA ALA A 248 11.44 -3.76 -16.13
C ALA A 248 12.14 -2.74 -15.21
N LEU A 249 13.00 -3.20 -14.31
CA LEU A 249 13.75 -2.33 -13.41
C LEU A 249 14.74 -1.45 -14.17
N GLU A 250 15.45 -2.00 -15.15
CA GLU A 250 16.37 -1.23 -16.00
C GLU A 250 15.63 -0.15 -16.80
N ALA A 251 14.47 -0.48 -17.38
CA ALA A 251 13.65 0.49 -18.08
C ALA A 251 13.17 1.62 -17.15
N LEU A 252 12.70 1.27 -15.94
CA LEU A 252 12.29 2.25 -14.93
C LEU A 252 13.44 3.20 -14.56
N LYS A 253 14.63 2.67 -14.27
CA LYS A 253 15.83 3.47 -13.96
C LYS A 253 16.25 4.39 -15.11
N GLY A 254 15.96 4.02 -16.34
CA GLY A 254 16.21 4.85 -17.51
C GLY A 254 15.23 6.04 -17.66
N ILE A 255 14.07 5.96 -17.05
CA ILE A 255 13.02 7.00 -17.09
C ILE A 255 13.22 8.01 -15.94
N ILE A 256 13.54 7.51 -14.75
CA ILE A 256 13.63 8.32 -13.52
C ILE A 256 15.05 8.77 -13.18
#